data_9a7c7febbc4adb4c22191ee606416f4c
#
_entry.id   9a7c7febbc4adb4c22191ee606416f4c
#
_cell.length_a   1.000
_cell.length_b   1.000
_cell.length_c   1.000
_cell.angle_alpha   90.00
_cell.angle_beta   90.00
_cell.angle_gamma   90.00
#
_symmetry.space_group_name_H-M   'P 1'
#
loop_
_entity.id
_entity.type
_entity.pdbx_description
1 polymer ?
#
loop_
_entity_poly.entity_id
_entity_poly.type
_entity_poly.pdbx_seq_one_letter_code
_entity_poly.pdbx_strand_id
1 'polypeptide(L)'
;METEGGFKVEVSSAFPGWWRYNVALMCGCYDTAGERIGFASAEDRIAEVGACMGQPPADYPAERRTVLRTMPCHRIELYLYVVPHTLPDGCEIADTRPFELRLRITRDGATLLSQKYPVNQWSGISRVLTVTA
;
A
#
# COMPACT_ATOMS: atom_id res chain seq x y z
N MET A 1 -5.15 11.24 -16.52
CA MET A 1 -4.29 10.63 -17.57
C MET A 1 -2.98 10.20 -16.94
N GLU A 2 -2.56 8.98 -17.18
CA GLU A 2 -1.30 8.48 -16.68
C GLU A 2 -0.13 9.08 -17.49
N THR A 3 0.96 9.37 -16.78
CA THR A 3 2.20 9.83 -17.44
C THR A 3 2.84 8.64 -18.14
N GLU A 4 3.14 8.77 -19.43
CA GLU A 4 3.82 7.74 -20.20
C GLU A 4 5.18 7.40 -19.57
N GLY A 5 5.45 6.11 -19.39
CA GLY A 5 6.66 5.60 -18.75
C GLY A 5 6.68 5.69 -17.23
N GLY A 6 5.63 6.22 -16.62
CA GLY A 6 5.47 6.24 -15.17
C GLY A 6 4.81 4.97 -14.65
N PHE A 7 5.13 4.60 -13.41
CA PHE A 7 4.51 3.48 -12.73
C PHE A 7 3.29 3.95 -11.94
N LYS A 8 2.27 3.09 -11.90
CA LYS A 8 1.11 3.26 -11.03
C LYS A 8 1.08 2.10 -10.05
N VAL A 9 1.07 2.41 -8.77
CA VAL A 9 1.03 1.42 -7.68
C VAL A 9 -0.31 1.55 -6.97
N GLU A 10 -1.05 0.45 -6.87
CA GLU A 10 -2.34 0.40 -6.19
C GLU A 10 -2.31 -0.63 -5.07
N VAL A 11 -2.78 -0.21 -3.91
CA VAL A 11 -2.94 -1.07 -2.72
C VAL A 11 -4.39 -1.05 -2.29
N SER A 12 -4.96 -2.22 -2.08
CA SER A 12 -6.33 -2.37 -1.63
C SER A 12 -6.51 -3.67 -0.84
N SER A 13 -7.63 -3.79 -0.16
CA SER A 13 -8.01 -5.01 0.53
C SER A 13 -9.52 -5.11 0.61
N ALA A 14 -10.05 -6.30 0.52
CA ALA A 14 -11.47 -6.58 0.73
C ALA A 14 -11.80 -6.87 2.20
N PHE A 15 -10.83 -6.79 3.09
CA PHE A 15 -11.03 -7.07 4.51
C PHE A 15 -11.99 -6.05 5.14
N PRO A 16 -13.04 -6.49 5.85
CA PRO A 16 -13.98 -5.56 6.49
C PRO A 16 -13.35 -4.61 7.51
N GLY A 17 -12.26 -5.01 8.14
CA GLY A 17 -11.50 -4.18 9.08
C GLY A 17 -10.39 -3.35 8.45
N TRP A 18 -10.35 -3.22 7.13
CA TRP A 18 -9.31 -2.48 6.43
C TRP A 18 -9.18 -1.03 6.90
N TRP A 19 -10.24 -0.42 7.34
CA TRP A 19 -10.26 0.93 7.90
C TRP A 19 -9.41 1.11 9.16
N ARG A 20 -8.99 0.03 9.82
CA ARG A 20 -8.14 0.06 11.03
C ARG A 20 -6.66 0.31 10.70
N TYR A 21 -6.32 0.40 9.42
CA TYR A 21 -4.93 0.44 8.96
C TYR A 21 -4.63 1.72 8.21
N ASN A 22 -3.46 2.30 8.51
CA ASN A 22 -2.87 3.37 7.72
C ASN A 22 -1.98 2.74 6.65
N VAL A 23 -1.98 3.31 5.45
CA VAL A 23 -1.16 2.83 4.34
C VAL A 23 -0.19 3.91 3.93
N ALA A 24 1.08 3.54 3.76
CA ALA A 24 2.10 4.45 3.25
C ALA A 24 2.86 3.75 2.13
N LEU A 25 3.00 4.44 1.01
CA LEU A 25 3.77 4.00 -0.13
C LEU A 25 4.85 5.05 -0.41
N MET A 26 6.08 4.58 -0.57
CA MET A 26 7.19 5.43 -0.99
C MET A 26 7.99 4.70 -2.05
N CYS A 27 8.46 5.40 -3.06
CA CYS A 27 9.36 4.78 -4.01
C CYS A 27 10.45 5.73 -4.49
N GLY A 28 11.64 5.16 -4.68
CA GLY A 28 12.71 5.78 -5.45
C GLY A 28 12.52 5.41 -6.92
N CYS A 29 12.77 6.37 -7.80
CA CYS A 29 12.68 6.19 -9.25
C CYS A 29 14.06 6.24 -9.85
N TYR A 30 14.39 5.25 -10.68
CA TYR A 30 15.73 5.08 -11.26
C TYR A 30 15.67 5.04 -12.77
N ASP A 31 16.71 5.58 -13.43
CA ASP A 31 16.86 5.53 -14.88
C ASP A 31 17.50 4.22 -15.34
N THR A 32 17.74 4.10 -16.65
CA THR A 32 18.37 2.91 -17.23
C THR A 32 19.84 2.75 -16.82
N ALA A 33 20.50 3.82 -16.38
CA ALA A 33 21.85 3.77 -15.85
C ALA A 33 21.92 3.39 -14.37
N GLY A 34 20.76 3.21 -13.73
CA GLY A 34 20.67 2.86 -12.31
C GLY A 34 20.79 4.06 -11.37
N GLU A 35 20.74 5.28 -11.89
CA GLU A 35 20.75 6.48 -11.07
C GLU A 35 19.36 6.88 -10.62
N ARG A 36 19.24 7.32 -9.37
CA ARG A 36 18.00 7.81 -8.84
C ARG A 36 17.67 9.18 -9.41
N ILE A 37 16.53 9.29 -10.07
CA ILE A 37 16.09 10.53 -10.71
C ILE A 37 14.90 11.17 -10.00
N GLY A 38 14.31 10.52 -9.02
CA GLY A 38 13.22 11.12 -8.27
C GLY A 38 12.64 10.21 -7.22
N PHE A 39 11.63 10.74 -6.53
CA PHE A 39 10.85 10.04 -5.53
C PHE A 39 9.37 10.26 -5.78
N ALA A 40 8.55 9.30 -5.34
CA ALA A 40 7.12 9.47 -5.23
C ALA A 40 6.66 8.88 -3.91
N SER A 41 5.58 9.43 -3.37
CA SER A 41 4.97 8.92 -2.16
C SER A 41 3.46 9.13 -2.19
N ALA A 42 2.75 8.24 -1.48
CA ALA A 42 1.32 8.39 -1.24
C ALA A 42 1.04 7.84 0.15
N GLU A 43 0.22 8.54 0.90
CA GLU A 43 -0.16 8.14 2.24
C GLU A 43 -1.67 8.21 2.38
N ASP A 44 -2.24 7.14 2.92
CA ASP A 44 -3.65 7.09 3.26
C ASP A 44 -3.75 6.82 4.76
N ARG A 45 -3.75 7.90 5.52
CA ARG A 45 -3.79 7.86 6.96
C ARG A 45 -5.19 8.15 7.47
N ILE A 46 -5.76 7.20 8.20
CA ILE A 46 -7.11 7.34 8.77
C ILE A 46 -7.05 7.92 10.18
N ALA A 47 -6.09 7.46 10.99
CA ALA A 47 -5.99 7.89 12.39
C ALA A 47 -4.56 7.75 12.90
N GLU A 48 -4.29 8.31 14.06
CA GLU A 48 -2.98 8.13 14.71
C GLU A 48 -2.83 6.71 15.26
N VAL A 49 -1.61 6.20 15.23
CA VAL A 49 -1.29 4.91 15.84
C VAL A 49 -1.60 4.98 17.33
N GLY A 50 -2.34 3.99 17.82
CA GLY A 50 -2.85 3.97 19.20
C GLY A 50 -4.29 4.43 19.35
N ALA A 51 -4.95 4.79 18.25
CA ALA A 51 -6.38 5.10 18.26
C ALA A 51 -7.21 3.89 18.67
N CYS A 52 -8.41 4.14 19.17
CA CYS A 52 -9.36 3.10 19.58
C CYS A 52 -10.69 3.33 18.87
N MET A 53 -10.67 3.23 17.54
CA MET A 53 -11.88 3.40 16.73
C MET A 53 -12.71 2.12 16.74
N GLY A 54 -14.02 2.24 17.03
CA GLY A 54 -14.93 1.12 17.00
C GLY A 54 -15.65 0.91 15.69
N GLN A 55 -15.49 1.84 14.74
CA GLN A 55 -16.16 1.81 13.43
C GLN A 55 -15.39 2.66 12.44
N PRO A 56 -15.58 2.43 11.13
CA PRO A 56 -14.93 3.27 10.13
C PRO A 56 -15.39 4.73 10.19
N PRO A 57 -14.58 5.67 9.68
CA PRO A 57 -15.01 7.06 9.56
C PRO A 57 -16.30 7.19 8.76
N ALA A 58 -17.09 8.22 9.06
CA ALA A 58 -18.38 8.44 8.39
C ALA A 58 -18.23 8.63 6.86
N ASP A 59 -17.10 9.15 6.42
CA ASP A 59 -16.78 9.40 5.00
C ASP A 59 -15.93 8.28 4.38
N TYR A 60 -15.82 7.13 5.04
CA TYR A 60 -15.01 6.03 4.54
C TYR A 60 -15.55 5.52 3.20
N PRO A 61 -14.70 5.45 2.15
CA PRO A 61 -15.15 5.03 0.83
C PRO A 61 -15.53 3.55 0.79
N ALA A 62 -16.50 3.20 -0.05
CA ALA A 62 -16.93 1.81 -0.26
C ALA A 62 -15.79 0.94 -0.77
N GLU A 63 -14.92 1.50 -1.63
CA GLU A 63 -13.68 0.86 -2.07
C GLU A 63 -12.52 1.79 -1.78
N ARG A 64 -11.69 1.40 -0.83
CA ARG A 64 -10.51 2.17 -0.47
C ARG A 64 -9.31 1.66 -1.26
N ARG A 65 -8.70 2.56 -2.03
CA ARG A 65 -7.47 2.28 -2.75
C ARG A 65 -6.45 3.36 -2.46
N THR A 66 -5.24 2.94 -2.15
CA THR A 66 -4.12 3.85 -2.06
C THR A 66 -3.35 3.78 -3.36
N VAL A 67 -3.22 4.90 -4.05
CA VAL A 67 -2.61 4.97 -5.38
C VAL A 67 -1.42 5.91 -5.34
N LEU A 68 -0.29 5.40 -5.84
CA LEU A 68 0.93 6.18 -6.04
C LEU A 68 1.26 6.18 -7.53
N ARG A 69 1.56 7.37 -8.07
CA ARG A 69 2.02 7.51 -9.45
C ARG A 69 3.41 8.13 -9.46
N THR A 70 4.28 7.59 -10.31
CA THR A 70 5.64 8.08 -10.42
C THR A 70 5.85 8.90 -11.68
N MET A 71 6.95 9.64 -11.71
CA MET A 71 7.50 10.21 -12.94
C MET A 71 7.92 9.10 -13.91
N PRO A 72 8.13 9.38 -15.20
CA PRO A 72 8.72 8.41 -16.11
C PRO A 72 10.07 7.93 -15.60
N CYS A 73 10.26 6.61 -15.52
CA CYS A 73 11.49 6.01 -15.06
C CYS A 73 11.54 4.55 -15.51
N HIS A 74 12.70 3.91 -15.34
CA HIS A 74 12.92 2.54 -15.79
C HIS A 74 12.66 1.52 -14.68
N ARG A 75 12.96 1.88 -13.44
CA ARG A 75 12.86 1.00 -12.28
C ARG A 75 12.38 1.78 -11.07
N ILE A 76 11.60 1.12 -10.24
CA ILE A 76 11.23 1.67 -8.92
C ILE A 76 11.67 0.73 -7.81
N GLU A 77 12.07 1.30 -6.69
CA GLU A 77 12.20 0.60 -5.42
C GLU A 77 11.03 1.05 -4.54
N LEU A 78 10.10 0.14 -4.31
CA LEU A 78 8.87 0.42 -3.58
C LEU A 78 8.98 -0.03 -2.13
N TYR A 79 8.62 0.87 -1.23
CA TYR A 79 8.46 0.60 0.20
C TYR A 79 6.97 0.67 0.52
N LEU A 80 6.42 -0.44 0.97
CA LEU A 80 5.01 -0.57 1.34
C LEU A 80 4.91 -0.77 2.85
N TYR A 81 4.13 0.08 3.51
CA TYR A 81 3.85 -0.04 4.94
C TYR A 81 2.35 -0.01 5.16
N VAL A 82 1.86 -0.99 5.91
CA VAL A 82 0.48 -1.04 6.41
C VAL A 82 0.56 -1.19 7.91
N VAL A 83 0.10 -0.19 8.63
CA VAL A 83 0.25 -0.10 10.09
C VAL A 83 -1.13 0.01 10.74
N PRO A 84 -1.47 -0.87 11.70
CA PRO A 84 -2.73 -0.74 12.41
C PRO A 84 -2.68 0.50 13.31
N HIS A 85 -3.68 1.37 13.18
CA HIS A 85 -3.88 2.47 14.11
C HIS A 85 -4.79 2.04 15.28
N THR A 86 -5.63 1.02 15.04
CA THR A 86 -6.52 0.45 16.04
C THR A 86 -6.37 -1.07 16.02
N LEU A 87 -6.02 -1.65 17.16
CA LEU A 87 -5.81 -3.08 17.26
C LEU A 87 -7.15 -3.84 17.28
N PRO A 88 -7.15 -5.11 16.83
CA PRO A 88 -8.36 -5.96 16.92
C PRO A 88 -8.82 -6.12 18.37
N ASP A 89 -10.14 -6.14 18.57
CA ASP A 89 -10.74 -6.30 19.90
C ASP A 89 -10.76 -7.76 20.33
N GLY A 90 -10.39 -8.00 21.58
CA GLY A 90 -10.69 -9.24 22.30
C GLY A 90 -10.07 -10.52 21.79
N CYS A 91 -9.21 -10.45 20.77
CA CYS A 91 -8.54 -11.62 20.22
C CYS A 91 -7.08 -11.65 20.63
N GLU A 92 -6.57 -12.84 20.94
CA GLU A 92 -5.12 -13.03 21.07
C GLU A 92 -4.48 -13.10 19.68
N ILE A 93 -3.20 -12.70 19.60
CA ILE A 93 -2.45 -12.71 18.34
C ILE A 93 -2.51 -14.08 17.67
N ALA A 94 -2.41 -15.16 18.46
CA ALA A 94 -2.41 -16.52 17.96
C ALA A 94 -3.73 -16.95 17.31
N ASP A 95 -4.84 -16.34 17.73
CA ASP A 95 -6.17 -16.68 17.22
C ASP A 95 -6.62 -15.79 16.08
N THR A 96 -5.84 -14.74 15.78
CA THR A 96 -6.20 -13.77 14.77
C THR A 96 -5.67 -14.22 13.41
N ARG A 97 -6.57 -14.41 12.46
CA ARG A 97 -6.20 -14.80 11.10
C ARG A 97 -5.65 -13.61 10.31
N PRO A 98 -4.58 -13.81 9.53
CA PRO A 98 -4.14 -12.77 8.61
C PRO A 98 -5.22 -12.51 7.55
N PHE A 99 -5.27 -11.27 7.09
CA PHE A 99 -6.12 -10.91 5.96
C PHE A 99 -5.26 -10.64 4.73
N GLU A 100 -5.90 -10.49 3.59
CA GLU A 100 -5.22 -10.39 2.31
C GLU A 100 -5.17 -8.95 1.82
N LEU A 101 -3.96 -8.52 1.47
CA LEU A 101 -3.68 -7.24 0.81
C LEU A 101 -3.44 -7.51 -0.67
N ARG A 102 -3.96 -6.65 -1.53
CA ARG A 102 -3.70 -6.69 -2.97
C ARG A 102 -2.78 -5.55 -3.36
N LEU A 103 -1.70 -5.90 -4.05
CA LEU A 103 -0.76 -4.95 -4.62
C LEU A 103 -0.72 -5.14 -6.12
N ARG A 104 -0.96 -4.07 -6.86
CA ARG A 104 -0.91 -4.06 -8.32
C ARG A 104 -0.04 -2.92 -8.80
N ILE A 105 0.92 -3.24 -9.67
CA ILE A 105 1.79 -2.25 -10.28
C ILE A 105 1.62 -2.33 -11.79
N THR A 106 1.29 -1.19 -12.38
CA THR A 106 1.09 -1.06 -13.83
C THR A 106 1.99 0.03 -14.40
N ARG A 107 2.27 -0.09 -15.69
CA ARG A 107 3.01 0.92 -16.45
C ARG A 107 2.43 0.94 -17.86
N ASP A 108 2.03 2.12 -18.32
CA ASP A 108 1.45 2.31 -19.66
C ASP A 108 0.30 1.33 -19.93
N GLY A 109 -0.54 1.07 -18.91
CA GLY A 109 -1.68 0.16 -19.00
C GLY A 109 -1.35 -1.32 -18.88
N ALA A 110 -0.07 -1.70 -18.88
CA ALA A 110 0.34 -3.09 -18.71
C ALA A 110 0.61 -3.42 -17.25
N THR A 111 0.13 -4.57 -16.79
CA THR A 111 0.38 -5.05 -15.43
C THR A 111 1.75 -5.67 -15.34
N LEU A 112 2.63 -5.09 -14.52
CA LEU A 112 3.97 -5.61 -14.26
C LEU A 112 4.00 -6.53 -13.06
N LEU A 113 3.14 -6.29 -12.07
CA LEU A 113 3.07 -7.08 -10.86
C LEU A 113 1.65 -7.07 -10.34
N SER A 114 1.16 -8.23 -9.94
CA SER A 114 -0.12 -8.39 -9.24
C SER A 114 0.09 -9.46 -8.18
N GLN A 115 0.11 -9.04 -6.92
CA GLN A 115 0.42 -9.92 -5.79
C GLN A 115 -0.59 -9.74 -4.68
N LYS A 116 -0.77 -10.82 -3.91
CA LYS A 116 -1.53 -10.83 -2.67
C LYS A 116 -0.59 -11.16 -1.53
N TYR A 117 -0.69 -10.40 -0.44
CA TYR A 117 0.13 -10.61 0.73
C TYR A 117 -0.72 -10.86 1.96
N PRO A 118 -0.36 -11.83 2.80
CA PRO A 118 -1.01 -11.99 4.09
C PRO A 118 -0.56 -10.86 5.03
N VAL A 119 -1.51 -10.22 5.69
CA VAL A 119 -1.26 -9.13 6.63
C VAL A 119 -1.67 -9.58 8.02
N ASN A 120 -0.74 -9.53 8.97
CA ASN A 120 -1.05 -9.80 10.36
C ASN A 120 -1.90 -8.66 10.92
N GLN A 121 -3.04 -8.97 11.54
CA GLN A 121 -3.96 -7.95 12.02
C GLN A 121 -3.38 -7.09 13.14
N TRP A 122 -2.41 -7.58 13.88
CA TRP A 122 -1.80 -6.89 15.02
C TRP A 122 -0.58 -6.06 14.63
N SER A 123 0.22 -6.54 13.69
CA SER A 123 1.49 -5.92 13.32
C SER A 123 1.48 -5.27 11.94
N GLY A 124 0.48 -5.54 11.12
CA GLY A 124 0.45 -5.05 9.76
C GLY A 124 1.46 -5.76 8.86
N ILE A 125 2.00 -5.02 7.90
CA ILE A 125 3.00 -5.55 6.97
C ILE A 125 3.95 -4.44 6.53
N SER A 126 5.20 -4.82 6.29
CA SER A 126 6.14 -3.99 5.54
C SER A 126 6.80 -4.83 4.45
N ARG A 127 6.96 -4.26 3.27
CA ARG A 127 7.59 -4.91 2.13
C ARG A 127 8.45 -3.92 1.37
N VAL A 128 9.54 -4.43 0.83
CA VAL A 128 10.41 -3.70 -0.11
C VAL A 128 10.46 -4.49 -1.39
N LEU A 129 10.15 -3.83 -2.51
CA LEU A 129 10.05 -4.46 -3.82
C LEU A 129 10.80 -3.64 -4.85
N THR A 130 11.49 -4.33 -5.75
CA THR A 130 12.10 -3.71 -6.93
C THR A 130 11.32 -4.15 -8.16
N VAL A 131 10.86 -3.19 -8.95
CA VAL A 131 10.12 -3.46 -10.19
C VAL A 131 10.80 -2.73 -11.32
N THR A 132 11.16 -3.46 -12.36
CA THR A 132 11.82 -2.95 -13.57
C THR A 132 10.85 -3.02 -14.75
N ALA A 133 10.88 -1.97 -15.55
CA ALA A 133 10.05 -1.89 -16.74
C ALA A 133 10.44 -2.95 -17.80
#